data_f234d6f68e61123d4befafc6685a01bf
#
_entry.id   f234d6f68e61123d4befafc6685a01bf
#
_cell.length_a   1.000
_cell.length_b   1.000
_cell.length_c   1.000
_cell.angle_alpha   90.00
_cell.angle_beta   90.00
_cell.angle_gamma   90.00
#
_symmetry.space_group_name_H-M   'P 1'
#
loop_
_entity.id
_entity.type
_entity.pdbx_description
1 polymer ?
#
loop_
_entity_poly.entity_id
_entity_poly.type
_entity_poly.pdbx_seq_one_letter_code
_entity_poly.pdbx_strand_id
1 'polypeptide(L)'
;MIAPAEMSILPSRTLRVPNPRLVSPGCSRPPSSTRVGRLVASRGALRHLAKTLPNSKTRAIWTLALFAAVQVADGVLTSLGIARFGMGVEANPLLVRSMVAFGSGSVLLAAKSIAILGGSVLHTYSYHLLLAVLTVSYVFATVLPWALLLG
;
A
#
# COMPACT_ATOMS: atom_id res chain seq x y z
N MET A 1 16.60 -33.07 -39.69
CA MET A 1 15.55 -34.12 -39.58
C MET A 1 15.40 -34.45 -38.11
N ILE A 2 14.39 -33.90 -37.46
CA ILE A 2 14.06 -34.12 -36.04
C ILE A 2 12.63 -34.63 -36.01
N ALA A 3 12.45 -35.87 -35.52
CA ALA A 3 11.20 -36.58 -35.46
C ALA A 3 10.26 -35.97 -34.38
N PRO A 4 8.93 -35.95 -34.57
CA PRO A 4 8.00 -35.46 -33.54
C PRO A 4 7.76 -36.56 -32.49
N ALA A 5 7.81 -36.13 -31.21
CA ALA A 5 7.49 -36.97 -30.05
C ALA A 5 6.00 -37.28 -30.01
N GLU A 6 5.65 -38.55 -29.94
CA GLU A 6 4.30 -39.04 -29.74
C GLU A 6 3.76 -38.67 -28.35
N MET A 7 2.62 -38.01 -28.36
CA MET A 7 1.87 -37.64 -27.17
C MET A 7 1.00 -38.81 -26.74
N SER A 8 1.44 -39.52 -25.72
CA SER A 8 0.76 -40.70 -25.15
C SER A 8 -0.51 -40.27 -24.40
N ILE A 9 -1.67 -40.66 -24.92
CA ILE A 9 -2.99 -40.39 -24.34
C ILE A 9 -3.21 -41.35 -23.17
N LEU A 10 -3.28 -40.79 -21.94
CA LEU A 10 -3.66 -41.53 -20.74
C LEU A 10 -5.17 -41.83 -20.73
N PRO A 11 -5.61 -43.05 -20.38
CA PRO A 11 -7.02 -43.39 -20.33
C PRO A 11 -7.72 -42.76 -19.11
N SER A 12 -8.89 -42.21 -19.37
CA SER A 12 -9.80 -41.62 -18.40
C SER A 12 -10.24 -42.64 -17.34
N ARG A 13 -9.82 -42.40 -16.10
CA ARG A 13 -10.21 -43.20 -14.93
C ARG A 13 -11.60 -42.74 -14.48
N THR A 14 -12.63 -43.51 -14.84
CA THR A 14 -14.01 -43.31 -14.35
C THR A 14 -14.07 -43.52 -12.85
N LEU A 15 -14.27 -42.43 -12.11
CA LEU A 15 -14.55 -42.47 -10.67
C LEU A 15 -15.97 -43.01 -10.43
N ARG A 16 -16.04 -44.22 -9.90
CA ARG A 16 -17.27 -44.87 -9.45
C ARG A 16 -17.81 -44.15 -8.22
N VAL A 17 -18.92 -43.40 -8.37
CA VAL A 17 -19.63 -42.74 -7.28
C VAL A 17 -20.26 -43.80 -6.36
N PRO A 18 -20.00 -43.82 -5.04
CA PRO A 18 -20.64 -44.71 -4.11
C PRO A 18 -22.11 -44.27 -3.88
N ASN A 19 -23.00 -45.25 -3.96
CA ASN A 19 -24.44 -45.13 -3.73
C ASN A 19 -24.73 -44.65 -2.29
N PRO A 20 -25.48 -43.55 -2.05
CA PRO A 20 -25.84 -43.14 -0.72
C PRO A 20 -26.90 -44.05 -0.12
N ARG A 21 -26.47 -45.01 0.75
CA ARG A 21 -27.38 -45.79 1.55
C ARG A 21 -28.13 -44.85 2.54
N LEU A 22 -29.43 -45.00 2.52
CA LEU A 22 -30.41 -44.50 3.45
C LEU A 22 -29.91 -44.57 4.92
N VAL A 23 -29.59 -43.39 5.49
CA VAL A 23 -29.33 -43.26 6.91
C VAL A 23 -30.65 -42.84 7.55
N SER A 24 -31.18 -43.67 8.48
CA SER A 24 -32.37 -43.44 9.27
C SER A 24 -32.35 -42.06 9.95
N PRO A 25 -33.49 -41.37 10.10
CA PRO A 25 -33.56 -40.11 10.79
C PRO A 25 -33.43 -40.34 12.31
N GLY A 26 -32.17 -40.29 12.78
CA GLY A 26 -31.88 -40.16 14.19
C GLY A 26 -32.27 -38.77 14.66
N CYS A 27 -33.13 -38.74 15.66
CA CYS A 27 -33.67 -37.55 16.34
C CYS A 27 -32.52 -36.71 16.92
N SER A 28 -31.96 -35.79 16.15
CA SER A 28 -30.97 -34.85 16.63
C SER A 28 -31.67 -33.57 17.09
N ARG A 29 -31.54 -33.28 18.39
CA ARG A 29 -31.98 -32.01 19.02
C ARG A 29 -31.55 -30.82 18.18
N PRO A 30 -32.45 -29.83 17.94
CA PRO A 30 -32.06 -28.61 17.24
C PRO A 30 -30.94 -27.91 18.04
N PRO A 31 -29.85 -27.51 17.42
CA PRO A 31 -28.82 -26.71 18.10
C PRO A 31 -29.46 -25.41 18.56
N SER A 32 -29.21 -25.06 19.82
CA SER A 32 -29.79 -23.89 20.49
C SER A 32 -29.68 -22.65 19.60
N SER A 33 -30.82 -22.05 19.26
CA SER A 33 -30.97 -20.91 18.33
C SER A 33 -30.14 -19.67 18.68
N THR A 34 -29.65 -19.62 19.90
CA THR A 34 -28.83 -18.52 20.44
C THR A 34 -27.43 -18.40 19.81
N ARG A 35 -26.83 -19.50 19.35
CA ARG A 35 -25.50 -19.47 18.75
C ARG A 35 -25.53 -19.01 17.28
N VAL A 36 -26.56 -19.41 16.54
CA VAL A 36 -26.74 -19.01 15.13
C VAL A 36 -27.07 -17.52 15.02
N GLY A 37 -27.94 -17.01 15.91
CA GLY A 37 -28.31 -15.59 15.94
C GLY A 37 -27.10 -14.68 16.20
N ARG A 38 -26.15 -15.08 17.05
CA ARG A 38 -24.96 -14.30 17.36
C ARG A 38 -23.96 -14.25 16.18
N LEU A 39 -23.84 -15.35 15.42
CA LEU A 39 -22.99 -15.40 14.21
C LEU A 39 -23.56 -14.58 13.05
N VAL A 40 -24.89 -14.53 12.91
CA VAL A 40 -25.55 -13.73 11.88
C VAL A 40 -25.45 -12.24 12.20
N ALA A 41 -25.62 -11.85 13.47
CA ALA A 41 -25.47 -10.46 13.92
C ALA A 41 -24.03 -9.94 13.72
N SER A 42 -23.01 -10.77 14.00
CA SER A 42 -21.61 -10.39 13.76
C SER A 42 -21.26 -10.22 12.27
N ARG A 43 -21.84 -11.05 11.39
CA ARG A 43 -21.69 -10.91 9.94
C ARG A 43 -22.36 -9.64 9.39
N GLY A 44 -23.49 -9.23 9.98
CA GLY A 44 -24.15 -7.98 9.64
C GLY A 44 -23.30 -6.76 10.01
N ALA A 45 -22.76 -6.73 11.21
CA ALA A 45 -21.88 -5.67 11.69
C ALA A 45 -20.59 -5.54 10.82
N LEU A 46 -19.99 -6.67 10.47
CA LEU A 46 -18.81 -6.68 9.58
C LEU A 46 -19.13 -6.18 8.17
N ARG A 47 -20.31 -6.48 7.64
CA ARG A 47 -20.76 -5.95 6.34
C ARG A 47 -21.02 -4.44 6.37
N HIS A 48 -21.54 -3.90 7.48
CA HIS A 48 -21.71 -2.47 7.66
C HIS A 48 -20.36 -1.75 7.76
N LEU A 49 -19.39 -2.28 8.53
CA LEU A 49 -18.03 -1.77 8.60
C LEU A 49 -17.31 -1.82 7.24
N ALA A 50 -17.51 -2.89 6.46
CA ALA A 50 -16.93 -3.00 5.12
C ALA A 50 -17.52 -1.99 4.12
N LYS A 51 -18.77 -1.53 4.31
CA LYS A 51 -19.39 -0.50 3.47
C LYS A 51 -18.93 0.92 3.80
N THR A 52 -18.45 1.18 5.01
CA THR A 52 -17.90 2.48 5.42
C THR A 52 -16.46 2.67 5.05
N LEU A 53 -15.75 1.61 4.67
CA LEU A 53 -14.38 1.73 4.18
C LEU A 53 -14.39 2.34 2.76
N PRO A 54 -13.61 3.40 2.52
CA PRO A 54 -13.53 4.00 1.18
C PRO A 54 -13.11 2.94 0.15
N ASN A 55 -13.65 3.04 -1.05
CA ASN A 55 -13.34 2.13 -2.16
C ASN A 55 -11.81 1.99 -2.32
N SER A 56 -11.34 0.82 -2.73
CA SER A 56 -9.90 0.54 -2.91
C SER A 56 -9.22 1.58 -3.82
N LYS A 57 -9.88 2.05 -4.86
CA LYS A 57 -9.41 3.12 -5.74
C LYS A 57 -9.27 4.45 -5.00
N THR A 58 -10.25 4.80 -4.17
CA THR A 58 -10.22 6.03 -3.37
C THR A 58 -9.07 6.01 -2.38
N ARG A 59 -8.85 4.89 -1.69
CA ARG A 59 -7.70 4.74 -0.77
C ARG A 59 -6.37 4.90 -1.48
N ALA A 60 -6.23 4.31 -2.66
CA ALA A 60 -5.02 4.42 -3.48
C ALA A 60 -4.71 5.88 -3.87
N ILE A 61 -5.73 6.65 -4.28
CA ILE A 61 -5.58 8.07 -4.62
C ILE A 61 -5.19 8.89 -3.39
N TRP A 62 -5.82 8.64 -2.23
CA TRP A 62 -5.46 9.32 -0.98
C TRP A 62 -4.02 9.03 -0.54
N THR A 63 -3.52 7.80 -0.73
CA THR A 63 -2.13 7.45 -0.43
C THR A 63 -1.17 8.25 -1.31
N LEU A 64 -1.45 8.39 -2.61
CA LEU A 64 -0.63 9.21 -3.52
C LEU A 64 -0.69 10.71 -3.14
N ALA A 65 -1.90 11.22 -2.86
CA ALA A 65 -2.08 12.61 -2.46
C ALA A 65 -1.33 12.94 -1.16
N LEU A 66 -1.39 12.04 -0.18
CA LEU A 66 -0.66 12.17 1.07
C LEU A 66 0.86 12.14 0.84
N PHE A 67 1.34 11.22 0.01
CA PHE A 67 2.76 11.17 -0.36
C PHE A 67 3.22 12.49 -1.00
N ALA A 68 2.46 13.01 -1.96
CA ALA A 68 2.77 14.29 -2.61
C ALA A 68 2.76 15.45 -1.60
N ALA A 69 1.79 15.51 -0.70
CA ALA A 69 1.71 16.53 0.35
C ALA A 69 2.94 16.47 1.27
N VAL A 70 3.38 15.26 1.67
CA VAL A 70 4.59 15.06 2.48
C VAL A 70 5.84 15.52 1.72
N GLN A 71 5.95 15.27 0.42
CA GLN A 71 7.07 15.76 -0.38
C GLN A 71 7.11 17.29 -0.46
N VAL A 72 5.96 17.93 -0.60
CA VAL A 72 5.87 19.40 -0.58
C VAL A 72 6.25 19.95 0.79
N ALA A 73 5.70 19.39 1.86
CA ALA A 73 6.01 19.81 3.23
C ALA A 73 7.52 19.69 3.54
N ASP A 74 8.13 18.57 3.18
CA ASP A 74 9.57 18.36 3.33
C ASP A 74 10.38 19.38 2.51
N GLY A 75 10.00 19.66 1.27
CA GLY A 75 10.65 20.69 0.44
C GLY A 75 10.58 22.08 1.06
N VAL A 76 9.44 22.47 1.61
CA VAL A 76 9.25 23.76 2.28
C VAL A 76 10.08 23.82 3.56
N LEU A 77 10.00 22.80 4.42
CA LEU A 77 10.75 22.76 5.68
C LEU A 77 12.26 22.77 5.44
N THR A 78 12.75 22.00 4.46
CA THR A 78 14.17 22.02 4.08
C THR A 78 14.58 23.39 3.55
N SER A 79 13.76 24.04 2.74
CA SER A 79 14.03 25.40 2.23
C SER A 79 14.12 26.43 3.37
N LEU A 80 13.19 26.38 4.33
CA LEU A 80 13.21 27.24 5.52
C LEU A 80 14.42 26.94 6.43
N GLY A 81 14.75 25.65 6.60
CA GLY A 81 15.92 25.24 7.38
C GLY A 81 17.22 25.76 6.78
N ILE A 82 17.40 25.63 5.48
CA ILE A 82 18.57 26.16 4.78
C ILE A 82 18.63 27.70 4.86
N ALA A 83 17.50 28.37 4.73
CA ALA A 83 17.43 29.82 4.86
C ALA A 83 17.80 30.33 6.27
N ARG A 84 17.45 29.55 7.32
CA ARG A 84 17.69 29.92 8.72
C ARG A 84 19.08 29.50 9.23
N PHE A 85 19.56 28.35 8.85
CA PHE A 85 20.76 27.71 9.42
C PHE A 85 21.89 27.54 8.39
N GLY A 86 21.65 27.85 7.14
CA GLY A 86 22.62 27.68 6.04
C GLY A 86 22.63 26.25 5.48
N MET A 87 23.45 26.03 4.44
CA MET A 87 23.54 24.74 3.75
C MET A 87 24.17 23.60 4.56
N GLY A 88 24.86 23.94 5.66
CA GLY A 88 25.55 22.95 6.51
C GLY A 88 24.61 22.04 7.31
N VAL A 89 23.31 22.34 7.37
CA VAL A 89 22.30 21.50 8.04
C VAL A 89 21.77 20.38 7.13
N GLU A 90 22.04 20.46 5.81
CA GLU A 90 21.64 19.40 4.89
C GLU A 90 22.61 18.21 5.01
N ALA A 91 22.06 17.05 5.39
CA ALA A 91 22.85 15.84 5.63
C ALA A 91 23.29 15.13 4.35
N ASN A 92 22.65 15.41 3.21
CA ASN A 92 22.96 14.76 1.94
C ASN A 92 24.04 15.54 1.15
N PRO A 93 25.28 15.03 1.10
CA PRO A 93 26.38 15.76 0.43
C PRO A 93 26.18 15.94 -1.08
N LEU A 94 25.43 15.03 -1.73
CA LEU A 94 25.09 15.14 -3.13
C LEU A 94 24.15 16.33 -3.36
N LEU A 95 23.17 16.48 -2.46
CA LEU A 95 22.20 17.56 -2.53
C LEU A 95 22.90 18.91 -2.30
N VAL A 96 23.78 18.99 -1.29
CA VAL A 96 24.58 20.21 -1.00
C VAL A 96 25.41 20.62 -2.21
N ARG A 97 26.14 19.69 -2.84
CA ARG A 97 26.94 20.00 -4.05
C ARG A 97 26.07 20.50 -5.21
N SER A 98 24.91 19.87 -5.41
CA SER A 98 23.97 20.30 -6.45
C SER A 98 23.40 21.69 -6.14
N MET A 99 23.09 22.00 -4.86
CA MET A 99 22.60 23.31 -4.43
C MET A 99 23.62 24.42 -4.64
N VAL A 100 24.91 24.14 -4.40
CA VAL A 100 26.01 25.08 -4.69
C VAL A 100 26.10 25.37 -6.18
N ALA A 101 25.94 24.35 -7.04
CA ALA A 101 26.07 24.48 -8.49
C ALA A 101 24.86 25.13 -9.17
N PHE A 102 23.64 24.78 -8.72
CA PHE A 102 22.39 25.13 -9.42
C PHE A 102 21.42 25.97 -8.60
N GLY A 103 21.78 26.30 -7.36
CA GLY A 103 20.90 27.00 -6.41
C GLY A 103 19.97 26.05 -5.65
N SER A 104 19.71 26.40 -4.37
CA SER A 104 18.94 25.52 -3.46
C SER A 104 17.49 25.31 -3.91
N GLY A 105 16.82 26.35 -4.40
CA GLY A 105 15.42 26.28 -4.83
C GLY A 105 15.20 25.35 -6.01
N SER A 106 16.02 25.47 -7.06
CA SER A 106 15.92 24.64 -8.27
C SER A 106 16.22 23.16 -7.99
N VAL A 107 17.22 22.89 -7.16
CA VAL A 107 17.59 21.53 -6.78
C VAL A 107 16.51 20.86 -5.93
N LEU A 108 15.97 21.58 -4.94
CA LEU A 108 14.85 21.07 -4.11
C LEU A 108 13.63 20.80 -4.97
N LEU A 109 13.26 21.72 -5.85
CA LEU A 109 12.12 21.54 -6.75
C LEU A 109 12.31 20.31 -7.64
N ALA A 110 13.48 20.15 -8.25
CA ALA A 110 13.80 19.01 -9.10
C ALA A 110 13.75 17.69 -8.31
N ALA A 111 14.38 17.63 -7.14
CA ALA A 111 14.38 16.43 -6.29
C ALA A 111 12.97 16.02 -5.86
N LYS A 112 12.12 16.98 -5.45
CA LYS A 112 10.74 16.70 -5.04
C LYS A 112 9.85 16.33 -6.22
N SER A 113 10.05 16.94 -7.38
CA SER A 113 9.36 16.55 -8.63
C SER A 113 9.68 15.11 -9.02
N ILE A 114 10.95 14.71 -8.98
CA ILE A 114 11.38 13.33 -9.26
C ILE A 114 10.76 12.35 -8.25
N ALA A 115 10.72 12.71 -6.97
CA ALA A 115 10.09 11.88 -5.94
C ALA A 115 8.59 11.69 -6.19
N ILE A 116 7.86 12.75 -6.52
CA ILE A 116 6.41 12.70 -6.83
C ILE A 116 6.16 11.90 -8.10
N LEU A 117 6.97 12.07 -9.14
CA LEU A 117 6.89 11.26 -10.35
C LEU A 117 7.12 9.77 -10.06
N GLY A 118 8.15 9.44 -9.27
CA GLY A 118 8.40 8.08 -8.82
C GLY A 118 7.23 7.49 -8.03
N GLY A 119 6.64 8.27 -7.11
CA GLY A 119 5.42 7.90 -6.38
C GLY A 119 4.24 7.65 -7.30
N SER A 120 4.08 8.47 -8.35
CA SER A 120 3.02 8.30 -9.36
C SER A 120 3.23 7.01 -10.16
N VAL A 121 4.46 6.68 -10.51
CA VAL A 121 4.80 5.40 -11.17
C VAL A 121 4.46 4.22 -10.26
N LEU A 122 4.84 4.26 -8.98
CA LEU A 122 4.46 3.22 -8.01
C LEU A 122 2.94 3.07 -7.91
N HIS A 123 2.22 4.18 -7.93
CA HIS A 123 0.75 4.18 -7.91
C HIS A 123 0.16 3.49 -9.14
N THR A 124 0.67 3.76 -10.36
CA THR A 124 0.20 3.13 -11.60
C THR A 124 0.45 1.62 -11.62
N TYR A 125 1.54 1.16 -11.02
CA TYR A 125 1.85 -0.26 -10.84
C TYR A 125 1.16 -0.90 -9.62
N SER A 126 0.27 -0.17 -8.93
CA SER A 126 -0.49 -0.66 -7.78
C SER A 126 0.36 -1.02 -6.54
N TYR A 127 1.57 -0.52 -6.43
CA TYR A 127 2.45 -0.72 -5.25
C TYR A 127 2.07 0.21 -4.09
N HIS A 128 0.78 0.22 -3.71
CA HIS A 128 0.25 1.15 -2.70
C HIS A 128 0.85 0.95 -1.31
N LEU A 129 1.17 -0.30 -0.94
CA LEU A 129 1.83 -0.57 0.34
C LEU A 129 3.23 0.05 0.40
N LEU A 130 4.02 -0.10 -0.67
CA LEU A 130 5.35 0.50 -0.76
C LEU A 130 5.26 2.04 -0.68
N LEU A 131 4.29 2.62 -1.39
CA LEU A 131 4.04 4.07 -1.35
C LEU A 131 3.66 4.55 0.07
N ALA A 132 2.83 3.78 0.79
CA ALA A 132 2.48 4.08 2.18
C ALA A 132 3.70 3.99 3.12
N VAL A 133 4.53 2.96 2.98
CA VAL A 133 5.77 2.81 3.75
C VAL A 133 6.73 3.96 3.48
N LEU A 134 6.92 4.35 2.22
CA LEU A 134 7.73 5.51 1.86
C LEU A 134 7.18 6.80 2.48
N THR A 135 5.86 7.01 2.45
CA THR A 135 5.24 8.19 3.06
C THR A 135 5.53 8.27 4.55
N VAL A 136 5.33 7.17 5.27
CA VAL A 136 5.61 7.09 6.71
C VAL A 136 7.09 7.33 6.99
N SER A 137 7.98 6.70 6.23
CA SER A 137 9.42 6.89 6.37
C SER A 137 9.85 8.34 6.16
N TYR A 138 9.28 9.03 5.18
CA TYR A 138 9.55 10.46 4.96
C TYR A 138 9.06 11.33 6.10
N VAL A 139 7.88 11.06 6.66
CA VAL A 139 7.38 11.83 7.82
C VAL A 139 8.34 11.73 9.00
N PHE A 140 8.81 10.53 9.33
CA PHE A 140 9.69 10.33 10.48
C PHE A 140 11.15 10.74 10.22
N ALA A 141 11.67 10.50 9.03
CA ALA A 141 13.07 10.74 8.72
C ALA A 141 13.36 12.20 8.33
N THR A 142 12.38 12.93 7.80
CA THR A 142 12.62 14.28 7.27
C THR A 142 11.66 15.31 7.84
N VAL A 143 10.35 15.15 7.73
CA VAL A 143 9.37 16.16 8.14
C VAL A 143 9.43 16.40 9.65
N LEU A 144 9.45 15.34 10.45
CA LEU A 144 9.44 15.45 11.91
C LEU A 144 10.71 16.12 12.46
N PRO A 145 11.96 15.73 12.07
CA PRO A 145 13.17 16.41 12.49
C PRO A 145 13.19 17.90 12.15
N TRP A 146 12.77 18.26 10.92
CA TRP A 146 12.68 19.65 10.52
C TRP A 146 11.63 20.45 11.31
N ALA A 147 10.45 19.85 11.55
CA ALA A 147 9.41 20.50 12.33
C ALA A 147 9.86 20.76 13.77
N LEU A 148 10.61 19.83 14.38
CA LEU A 148 11.18 20.00 15.73
C LEU A 148 12.33 21.02 15.76
N LEU A 149 13.10 21.14 14.69
CA LEU A 149 14.23 22.08 14.62
C LEU A 149 13.75 23.53 14.39
N LEU A 150 12.65 23.72 13.69
CA LEU A 150 12.12 25.02 13.31
C LEU A 150 11.10 25.59 14.31
N GLY A 151 10.45 24.72 15.11
CA GLY A 151 9.46 25.08 16.16
C GLY A 151 10.12 25.40 17.45
#